data_9801e827b66ceed0c9ee667fb7f0dcb7
#
_entry.id   9801e827b66ceed0c9ee667fb7f0dcb7
#
_cell.length_a   1.000
_cell.length_b   1.000
_cell.length_c   1.000
_cell.angle_alpha   90.00
_cell.angle_beta   90.00
_cell.angle_gamma   90.00
#
_symmetry.space_group_name_H-M   'P 1'
#
loop_
_entity.id
_entity.type
_entity.pdbx_description
1 polymer ?
#
loop_
_entity_poly.entity_id
_entity_poly.type
_entity_poly.pdbx_seq_one_letter_code
_entity_poly.pdbx_strand_id
1 'polypeptide(L)'
;FKGISPAQLLAFSTSSSGATLPITMERCEEELGVSEEVSSFVLPLGATINMDGTAQYQAVAAVFISQALGMELTLSDQVTIVLTTVLASIGTAAVPAAGIIMLIIILESVGVPSAGVALILGVDRILDMIRTTVNVTGDAAVAVSVASSENQLKTYNK
;
A
#
# COMPACT_ATOMS: atom_id res chain seq x y z
N PHE A 1 5.03 -16.46 0.53
CA PHE A 1 4.21 -15.98 -0.60
C PHE A 1 3.12 -16.98 -1.03
N LYS A 2 3.39 -18.30 -1.07
CA LYS A 2 2.37 -19.28 -1.52
C LYS A 2 1.11 -19.25 -0.65
N GLY A 3 1.25 -19.12 0.67
CA GLY A 3 0.11 -19.13 1.61
C GLY A 3 -0.86 -17.96 1.40
N ILE A 4 -0.37 -16.79 1.01
CA ILE A 4 -1.21 -15.58 0.82
C ILE A 4 -1.60 -15.32 -0.64
N SER A 5 -1.25 -16.20 -1.58
CA SER A 5 -1.53 -15.97 -3.01
C SER A 5 -3.01 -15.74 -3.34
N PRO A 6 -4.01 -16.35 -2.68
CA PRO A 6 -5.42 -16.02 -2.91
C PRO A 6 -5.75 -14.57 -2.52
N ALA A 7 -5.20 -14.08 -1.40
CA ALA A 7 -5.38 -12.69 -0.99
C ALA A 7 -4.70 -11.72 -1.98
N GLN A 8 -3.49 -12.04 -2.46
CA GLN A 8 -2.81 -11.25 -3.48
C GLN A 8 -3.60 -11.17 -4.79
N LEU A 9 -4.18 -12.28 -5.27
CA LEU A 9 -5.01 -12.31 -6.47
C LEU A 9 -6.30 -11.50 -6.30
N LEU A 10 -6.93 -11.56 -5.12
CA LEU A 10 -8.11 -10.76 -4.82
C LEU A 10 -7.76 -9.28 -4.72
N ALA A 11 -6.64 -8.92 -4.07
CA ALA A 11 -6.14 -7.56 -4.00
C ALA A 11 -5.86 -6.99 -5.40
N PHE A 12 -5.23 -7.78 -6.27
CA PHE A 12 -4.98 -7.41 -7.65
C PHE A 12 -6.28 -7.16 -8.42
N SER A 13 -7.29 -8.01 -8.28
CA SER A 13 -8.54 -7.88 -9.02
C SER A 13 -9.43 -6.75 -8.50
N THR A 14 -9.46 -6.51 -7.20
CA THR A 14 -10.35 -5.52 -6.56
C THR A 14 -9.72 -4.13 -6.46
N SER A 15 -8.40 -4.02 -6.40
CA SER A 15 -7.65 -2.81 -6.03
C SER A 15 -8.11 -2.23 -4.67
N SER A 16 -8.49 -3.08 -3.73
CA SER A 16 -9.00 -2.66 -2.41
C SER A 16 -8.49 -3.58 -1.31
N SER A 17 -7.58 -3.05 -0.48
CA SER A 17 -7.10 -3.77 0.72
C SER A 17 -8.25 -4.06 1.68
N GLY A 18 -9.22 -3.14 1.79
CA GLY A 18 -10.41 -3.32 2.63
C GLY A 18 -11.30 -4.46 2.15
N ALA A 19 -11.57 -4.55 0.83
CA ALA A 19 -12.35 -5.66 0.28
C ALA A 19 -11.61 -7.00 0.36
N THR A 20 -10.29 -7.00 0.41
CA THR A 20 -9.44 -8.19 0.49
C THR A 20 -9.24 -8.66 1.93
N LEU A 21 -9.49 -7.80 2.91
CA LEU A 21 -9.18 -8.04 4.31
C LEU A 21 -9.67 -9.39 4.86
N PRO A 22 -10.92 -9.83 4.60
CA PRO A 22 -11.39 -11.13 5.11
C PRO A 22 -10.53 -12.30 4.63
N ILE A 23 -10.16 -12.32 3.36
CA ILE A 23 -9.29 -13.37 2.78
C ILE A 23 -7.85 -13.24 3.29
N THR A 24 -7.38 -12.02 3.51
CA THR A 24 -6.04 -11.81 4.09
C THR A 24 -5.97 -12.39 5.50
N MET A 25 -7.00 -12.17 6.33
CA MET A 25 -7.10 -12.72 7.67
C MET A 25 -7.12 -14.25 7.63
N GLU A 26 -8.03 -14.83 6.85
CA GLU A 26 -8.14 -16.30 6.67
C GLU A 26 -6.79 -16.91 6.29
N ARG A 27 -6.09 -16.33 5.29
CA ARG A 27 -4.79 -16.87 4.83
C ARG A 27 -3.68 -16.71 5.87
N CYS A 28 -3.65 -15.59 6.60
CA CYS A 28 -2.68 -15.40 7.67
C CYS A 28 -2.88 -16.40 8.81
N GLU A 29 -4.12 -16.69 9.16
CA GLU A 29 -4.45 -17.63 10.24
C GLU A 29 -4.23 -19.09 9.84
N GLU A 30 -4.74 -19.50 8.67
CA GLU A 30 -4.73 -20.90 8.24
C GLU A 30 -3.41 -21.34 7.63
N GLU A 31 -2.74 -20.46 6.86
CA GLU A 31 -1.56 -20.85 6.08
C GLU A 31 -0.24 -20.31 6.67
N LEU A 32 -0.28 -19.16 7.35
CA LEU A 32 0.91 -18.55 7.94
C LEU A 32 0.99 -18.80 9.45
N GLY A 33 -0.07 -19.33 10.07
CA GLY A 33 -0.08 -19.67 11.48
C GLY A 33 -0.20 -18.49 12.44
N VAL A 34 -0.62 -17.32 11.95
CA VAL A 34 -0.89 -16.16 12.79
C VAL A 34 -2.08 -16.46 13.70
N SER A 35 -2.00 -16.10 14.99
CA SER A 35 -3.15 -16.27 15.89
C SER A 35 -4.30 -15.33 15.50
N GLU A 36 -5.53 -15.71 15.79
CA GLU A 36 -6.72 -14.89 15.57
C GLU A 36 -6.63 -13.54 16.33
N GLU A 37 -6.01 -13.54 17.51
CA GLU A 37 -5.82 -12.33 18.32
C GLU A 37 -4.93 -11.30 17.59
N VAL A 38 -3.81 -11.73 17.02
CA VAL A 38 -2.91 -10.86 16.23
C VAL A 38 -3.55 -10.49 14.91
N SER A 39 -4.15 -11.45 14.20
CA SER A 39 -4.79 -11.24 12.91
C SER A 39 -5.89 -10.19 12.98
N SER A 40 -6.81 -10.33 13.95
CA SER A 40 -7.96 -9.43 14.12
C SER A 40 -7.59 -7.99 14.51
N PHE A 41 -6.40 -7.76 15.03
CA PHE A 41 -5.92 -6.43 15.37
C PHE A 41 -5.00 -5.85 14.29
N VAL A 42 -3.97 -6.60 13.89
CA VAL A 42 -2.90 -6.09 13.02
C VAL A 42 -3.39 -5.87 11.59
N LEU A 43 -4.15 -6.81 11.03
CA LEU A 43 -4.54 -6.72 9.60
C LEU A 43 -5.55 -5.61 9.31
N PRO A 44 -6.63 -5.39 10.11
CA PRO A 44 -7.50 -4.24 9.91
C PRO A 44 -6.79 -2.89 10.07
N LEU A 45 -5.85 -2.81 11.01
CA LEU A 45 -5.03 -1.62 11.21
C LEU A 45 -4.09 -1.42 10.02
N GLY A 46 -3.39 -2.47 9.59
CA GLY A 46 -2.48 -2.47 8.44
C GLY A 46 -3.17 -2.01 7.17
N ALA A 47 -4.36 -2.52 6.87
CA ALA A 47 -5.13 -2.17 5.68
C ALA A 47 -5.36 -0.65 5.52
N THR A 48 -5.19 0.14 6.58
CA THR A 48 -5.38 1.60 6.58
C THR A 48 -4.10 2.39 6.81
N ILE A 49 -3.10 1.86 7.52
CA ILE A 49 -1.89 2.61 7.88
C ILE A 49 -0.60 2.04 7.28
N ASN A 50 -0.62 0.81 6.76
CA ASN A 50 0.55 0.13 6.20
C ASN A 50 0.42 -0.01 4.68
N MET A 51 0.39 1.13 3.98
CA MET A 51 0.21 1.18 2.53
C MET A 51 1.54 1.41 1.79
N ASP A 52 2.46 0.47 1.90
CA ASP A 52 3.82 0.55 1.33
C ASP A 52 3.81 0.73 -0.19
N GLY A 53 2.98 -0.05 -0.90
CA GLY A 53 2.83 0.07 -2.34
C GLY A 53 2.25 1.42 -2.77
N THR A 54 1.37 2.00 -1.95
CA THR A 54 0.80 3.32 -2.20
C THR A 54 1.85 4.41 -2.02
N ALA A 55 2.65 4.37 -0.95
CA ALA A 55 3.73 5.32 -0.71
C ALA A 55 4.77 5.29 -1.84
N GLN A 56 5.22 4.10 -2.25
CA GLN A 56 6.16 3.92 -3.35
C GLN A 56 5.60 4.46 -4.67
N TYR A 57 4.36 4.11 -5.01
CA TYR A 57 3.69 4.61 -6.20
C TYR A 57 3.62 6.13 -6.23
N GLN A 58 3.19 6.76 -5.14
CA GLN A 58 3.05 8.20 -5.05
C GLN A 58 4.39 8.92 -5.21
N ALA A 59 5.45 8.42 -4.60
CA ALA A 59 6.79 9.01 -4.73
C ALA A 59 7.29 8.93 -6.17
N VAL A 60 7.19 7.76 -6.81
CA VAL A 60 7.62 7.56 -8.21
C VAL A 60 6.76 8.40 -9.17
N ALA A 61 5.43 8.43 -8.96
CA ALA A 61 4.52 9.20 -9.80
C ALA A 61 4.79 10.72 -9.70
N ALA A 62 5.05 11.24 -8.49
CA ALA A 62 5.37 12.65 -8.30
C ALA A 62 6.65 13.05 -9.04
N VAL A 63 7.71 12.24 -8.93
CA VAL A 63 8.97 12.48 -9.65
C VAL A 63 8.76 12.37 -11.16
N PHE A 64 8.05 11.36 -11.63
CA PHE A 64 7.75 11.16 -13.05
C PHE A 64 6.98 12.35 -13.65
N ILE A 65 5.92 12.81 -12.97
CA ILE A 65 5.10 13.93 -13.43
C ILE A 65 5.95 15.22 -13.47
N SER A 66 6.76 15.47 -12.45
CA SER A 66 7.67 16.63 -12.42
C SER A 66 8.60 16.63 -13.62
N GLN A 67 9.26 15.50 -13.90
CA GLN A 67 10.17 15.37 -15.04
C GLN A 67 9.44 15.51 -16.38
N ALA A 68 8.25 14.93 -16.52
CA ALA A 68 7.44 15.02 -17.73
C ALA A 68 6.99 16.46 -18.04
N LEU A 69 6.83 17.29 -17.00
CA LEU A 69 6.54 18.72 -17.12
C LEU A 69 7.79 19.59 -17.26
N GLY A 70 8.99 19.01 -17.35
CA GLY A 70 10.25 19.72 -17.46
C GLY A 70 10.67 20.45 -16.16
N MET A 71 10.15 20.05 -15.03
CA MET A 71 10.49 20.64 -13.72
C MET A 71 11.65 19.88 -13.08
N GLU A 72 12.64 20.62 -12.60
CA GLU A 72 13.76 20.06 -11.84
C GLU A 72 13.43 20.06 -10.34
N LEU A 73 13.43 18.89 -9.75
CA LEU A 73 13.24 18.72 -8.30
C LEU A 73 14.57 18.88 -7.57
N THR A 74 14.63 19.83 -6.65
CA THR A 74 15.78 19.98 -5.75
C THR A 74 15.81 18.79 -4.75
N LEU A 75 16.94 18.63 -4.06
CA LEU A 75 17.03 17.62 -2.98
C LEU A 75 15.98 17.87 -1.89
N SER A 76 15.68 19.14 -1.58
CA SER A 76 14.64 19.52 -0.63
C SER A 76 13.26 19.03 -1.08
N ASP A 77 12.93 19.19 -2.37
CA ASP A 77 11.66 18.75 -2.93
C ASP A 77 11.54 17.22 -2.88
N GLN A 78 12.62 16.51 -3.19
CA GLN A 78 12.65 15.04 -3.11
C GLN A 78 12.43 14.54 -1.68
N VAL A 79 13.08 15.17 -0.69
CA VAL A 79 12.84 14.84 0.75
C VAL A 79 11.40 15.15 1.13
N THR A 80 10.86 16.28 0.68
CA THR A 80 9.46 16.66 0.91
C THR A 80 8.49 15.62 0.32
N ILE A 81 8.75 15.16 -0.91
CA ILE A 81 7.95 14.08 -1.54
C ILE A 81 7.98 12.82 -0.67
N VAL A 82 9.17 12.36 -0.24
CA VAL A 82 9.29 11.14 0.58
C VAL A 82 8.51 11.28 1.89
N LEU A 83 8.68 12.37 2.62
CA LEU A 83 7.97 12.59 3.89
C LEU A 83 6.46 12.69 3.69
N THR A 84 6.03 13.43 2.67
CA THR A 84 4.60 13.63 2.39
C THR A 84 3.94 12.33 1.91
N THR A 85 4.62 11.52 1.10
CA THR A 85 4.08 10.22 0.65
C THR A 85 3.90 9.24 1.81
N VAL A 86 4.86 9.19 2.75
CA VAL A 86 4.74 8.35 3.96
C VAL A 86 3.53 8.80 4.79
N LEU A 87 3.39 10.10 5.05
CA LEU A 87 2.26 10.63 5.80
C LEU A 87 0.93 10.43 5.06
N ALA A 88 0.91 10.66 3.76
CA ALA A 88 -0.27 10.49 2.92
C ALA A 88 -0.72 9.02 2.84
N SER A 89 0.21 8.08 2.81
CA SER A 89 -0.10 6.65 2.75
C SER A 89 -0.82 6.17 4.02
N ILE A 90 -0.46 6.71 5.18
CA ILE A 90 -1.12 6.41 6.47
C ILE A 90 -2.58 6.90 6.50
N GLY A 91 -2.90 7.98 5.77
CA GLY A 91 -4.26 8.54 5.72
C GLY A 91 -5.10 8.11 4.49
N THR A 92 -4.54 7.28 3.63
CA THR A 92 -5.23 6.85 2.40
C THR A 92 -6.30 5.81 2.71
N ALA A 93 -7.51 6.00 2.21
CA ALA A 93 -8.58 5.01 2.36
C ALA A 93 -8.26 3.71 1.60
N ALA A 94 -8.63 2.57 2.18
CA ALA A 94 -8.39 1.22 1.62
C ALA A 94 -9.34 0.85 0.48
N VAL A 95 -9.64 1.81 -0.42
CA VAL A 95 -10.57 1.69 -1.55
C VAL A 95 -9.88 2.04 -2.87
N PRO A 96 -10.40 1.58 -4.03
CA PRO A 96 -9.80 1.85 -5.32
C PRO A 96 -9.65 3.36 -5.60
N ALA A 97 -8.57 3.73 -6.30
CA ALA A 97 -8.24 5.08 -6.73
C ALA A 97 -7.97 6.13 -5.62
N ALA A 98 -8.06 5.77 -4.34
CA ALA A 98 -7.82 6.73 -3.24
C ALA A 98 -6.40 7.35 -3.28
N GLY A 99 -5.42 6.62 -3.81
CA GLY A 99 -4.05 7.11 -3.95
C GLY A 99 -3.88 8.33 -4.88
N ILE A 100 -4.77 8.50 -5.87
CA ILE A 100 -4.72 9.66 -6.79
C ILE A 100 -5.01 10.96 -6.05
N ILE A 101 -6.00 10.95 -5.15
CA ILE A 101 -6.37 12.15 -4.38
C ILE A 101 -5.18 12.62 -3.54
N MET A 102 -4.52 11.69 -2.88
CA MET A 102 -3.35 11.99 -2.06
C MET A 102 -2.15 12.42 -2.92
N LEU A 103 -1.99 11.86 -4.12
CA LEU A 103 -0.95 12.29 -5.06
C LEU A 103 -1.08 13.76 -5.47
N ILE A 104 -2.29 14.27 -5.62
CA ILE A 104 -2.54 15.69 -5.90
C ILE A 104 -1.94 16.55 -4.78
N ILE A 105 -2.20 16.20 -3.52
CA ILE A 105 -1.65 16.93 -2.35
C ILE A 105 -0.12 16.89 -2.34
N ILE A 106 0.47 15.75 -2.69
CA ILE A 106 1.94 15.60 -2.76
C ILE A 106 2.52 16.50 -3.84
N LEU A 107 1.94 16.52 -5.05
CA LEU A 107 2.39 17.37 -6.15
C LEU A 107 2.33 18.86 -5.77
N GLU A 108 1.22 19.28 -5.17
CA GLU A 108 1.03 20.68 -4.74
C GLU A 108 2.03 21.09 -3.65
N SER A 109 2.44 20.16 -2.77
CA SER A 109 3.40 20.43 -1.72
C SER A 109 4.81 20.80 -2.23
N VAL A 110 5.12 20.42 -3.47
CA VAL A 110 6.40 20.76 -4.16
C VAL A 110 6.20 21.66 -5.38
N GLY A 111 5.03 22.32 -5.45
CA GLY A 111 4.74 23.29 -6.51
C GLY A 111 4.53 22.68 -7.91
N VAL A 112 4.29 21.38 -8.01
CA VAL A 112 4.01 20.70 -9.28
C VAL A 112 2.52 20.80 -9.59
N PRO A 113 2.12 21.23 -10.79
CA PRO A 113 0.72 21.37 -11.16
C PRO A 113 -0.04 20.04 -11.05
N SER A 114 -1.13 20.00 -10.30
CA SER A 114 -1.99 18.82 -10.13
C SER A 114 -2.60 18.30 -11.45
N ALA A 115 -2.73 19.18 -12.47
CA ALA A 115 -3.12 18.78 -13.82
C ALA A 115 -2.21 17.71 -14.43
N GLY A 116 -0.95 17.60 -13.97
CA GLY A 116 -0.01 16.56 -14.38
C GLY A 116 -0.47 15.13 -14.07
N VAL A 117 -1.40 14.94 -13.13
CA VAL A 117 -2.01 13.63 -12.84
C VAL A 117 -2.64 13.01 -14.09
N ALA A 118 -3.13 13.83 -15.04
CA ALA A 118 -3.67 13.36 -16.31
C ALA A 118 -2.70 12.47 -17.10
N LEU A 119 -1.39 12.64 -16.94
CA LEU A 119 -0.36 11.85 -17.62
C LEU A 119 -0.37 10.36 -17.20
N ILE A 120 -0.83 10.06 -15.98
CA ILE A 120 -0.80 8.71 -15.43
C ILE A 120 -2.18 8.04 -15.35
N LEU A 121 -3.28 8.79 -15.56
CA LEU A 121 -4.64 8.24 -15.45
C LEU A 121 -4.88 7.03 -16.35
N GLY A 122 -4.27 7.00 -17.54
CA GLY A 122 -4.44 5.89 -18.49
C GLY A 122 -3.85 4.56 -18.01
N VAL A 123 -2.88 4.58 -17.11
CA VAL A 123 -2.19 3.39 -16.57
C VAL A 123 -2.47 3.16 -15.09
N ASP A 124 -3.09 4.14 -14.42
CA ASP A 124 -3.30 4.12 -12.96
C ASP A 124 -4.05 2.88 -12.51
N ARG A 125 -5.04 2.42 -13.27
CA ARG A 125 -5.81 1.21 -12.91
C ARG A 125 -4.92 -0.02 -12.71
N ILE A 126 -3.97 -0.25 -13.61
CA ILE A 126 -3.05 -1.39 -13.50
C ILE A 126 -2.08 -1.18 -12.34
N LEU A 127 -1.60 0.05 -12.17
CA LEU A 127 -0.72 0.39 -11.05
C LEU A 127 -1.43 0.27 -9.71
N ASP A 128 -2.72 0.61 -9.63
CA ASP A 128 -3.56 0.42 -8.44
C ASP A 128 -3.70 -1.06 -8.05
N MET A 129 -3.90 -1.93 -9.03
CA MET A 129 -3.95 -3.38 -8.81
C MET A 129 -2.63 -3.90 -8.23
N ILE A 130 -1.49 -3.46 -8.76
CA ILE A 130 -0.15 -3.87 -8.31
C ILE A 130 0.13 -3.33 -6.90
N ARG A 131 -0.07 -2.03 -6.65
CA ARG A 131 0.20 -1.41 -5.34
C ARG A 131 -0.65 -2.03 -4.24
N THR A 132 -1.92 -2.36 -4.52
CA THR A 132 -2.79 -3.02 -3.54
C THR A 132 -2.27 -4.42 -3.18
N THR A 133 -1.76 -5.15 -4.16
CA THR A 133 -1.11 -6.45 -3.92
C THR A 133 0.12 -6.30 -3.01
N VAL A 134 0.91 -5.25 -3.20
CA VAL A 134 2.07 -4.95 -2.33
C VAL A 134 1.59 -4.61 -0.91
N ASN A 135 0.57 -3.76 -0.76
CA ASN A 135 0.01 -3.38 0.54
C ASN A 135 -0.44 -4.63 1.33
N VAL A 136 -1.27 -5.48 0.74
CA VAL A 136 -1.77 -6.72 1.37
C VAL A 136 -0.62 -7.68 1.73
N THR A 137 0.42 -7.73 0.91
CA THR A 137 1.60 -8.55 1.18
C THR A 137 2.41 -7.99 2.38
N GLY A 138 2.54 -6.68 2.46
CA GLY A 138 3.15 -5.97 3.60
C GLY A 138 2.38 -6.23 4.90
N ASP A 139 1.05 -6.11 4.86
CA ASP A 139 0.17 -6.39 6.01
C ASP A 139 0.38 -7.81 6.55
N ALA A 140 0.39 -8.80 5.67
CA ALA A 140 0.65 -10.19 6.05
C ALA A 140 2.05 -10.38 6.66
N ALA A 141 3.07 -9.71 6.11
CA ALA A 141 4.44 -9.77 6.64
C ALA A 141 4.54 -9.15 8.04
N VAL A 142 3.85 -8.03 8.27
CA VAL A 142 3.77 -7.39 9.59
C VAL A 142 3.05 -8.29 10.59
N ALA A 143 1.90 -8.88 10.19
CA ALA A 143 1.14 -9.78 11.06
C ALA A 143 1.97 -11.00 11.49
N VAL A 144 2.71 -11.63 10.58
CA VAL A 144 3.63 -12.72 10.89
C VAL A 144 4.76 -12.27 11.82
N SER A 145 5.32 -11.06 11.60
CA SER A 145 6.39 -10.53 12.43
C SER A 145 5.93 -10.25 13.86
N VAL A 146 4.74 -9.66 14.02
CA VAL A 146 4.13 -9.41 15.33
C VAL A 146 3.82 -10.72 16.02
N ALA A 147 3.15 -11.67 15.35
CA ALA A 147 2.83 -12.97 15.91
C ALA A 147 4.09 -13.74 16.34
N SER A 148 5.19 -13.61 15.59
CA SER A 148 6.48 -14.20 15.95
C SER A 148 7.06 -13.56 17.20
N SER A 149 7.01 -12.23 17.33
CA SER A 149 7.53 -11.50 18.50
C SER A 149 6.76 -11.78 19.78
N GLU A 150 5.45 -12.01 19.66
CA GLU A 150 4.55 -12.31 20.77
C GLU A 150 4.43 -13.82 21.08
N ASN A 151 5.21 -14.68 20.39
CA ASN A 151 5.11 -16.15 20.49
C ASN A 151 3.70 -16.69 20.16
N GLN A 152 3.00 -16.04 19.23
CA GLN A 152 1.67 -16.35 18.80
C GLN A 152 1.61 -16.93 17.36
N LEU A 153 2.72 -17.43 16.85
CA LEU A 153 2.74 -18.23 15.63
C LEU A 153 2.47 -19.69 15.96
N LYS A 154 1.42 -20.25 15.35
CA LYS A 154 1.15 -21.69 15.39
C LYS A 154 2.22 -22.42 14.60
N THR A 155 2.93 -23.34 15.24
CA THR A 155 3.87 -24.21 14.52
C THR A 155 3.07 -25.27 13.78
N TYR A 156 2.96 -25.15 12.46
CA TYR A 156 2.42 -26.23 11.64
C TYR A 156 3.50 -27.33 11.53
N ASN A 157 3.33 -28.41 12.30
CA ASN A 157 4.03 -29.66 12.01
C ASN A 157 3.44 -30.22 10.69
N LYS A 158 4.13 -29.98 9.59
CA LYS A 158 3.86 -30.67 8.32
C LYS A 158 4.43 -32.08 8.36
#